data_03f85fd424d66c50a70be88d15f9fc00
#
_entry.id   03f85fd424d66c50a70be88d15f9fc00
#
_cell.length_a   1.000
_cell.length_b   1.000
_cell.length_c   1.000
_cell.angle_alpha   90.00
_cell.angle_beta   90.00
_cell.angle_gamma   90.00
#
_symmetry.space_group_name_H-M   'P 1'
#
loop_
_entity.id
_entity.type
_entity.pdbx_description
1 polymer ?
#
loop_
_entity_poly.entity_id
_entity_poly.type
_entity_poly.pdbx_seq_one_letter_code
_entity_poly.pdbx_strand_id
1 'polypeptide(L)'
;ELVSVSIFAFEYGLRIWSRPAAPNDRRKTAIAKRFGYIFSFTGIIDLLAILPSILPLLLGGVDLRWLRILRLMRLLKFSHYSSALEDLFSAVRHEWRSFVATLYLLILAIFLSSSLIYVFEHRVQPEHFGSIPDAMWWTVVTLTTVGYGDVVPMTVAGKLIATLTALMGVCVVALLTGIVATGFANQVSMRRNQLEAEITSALSDGVISSAERKKIEDLRQRLNISEQDALVIMSDLSREARALQRRREDS
;
A
#
# COMPACT_ATOMS: atom_id res chain seq x y z
N GLU A 1 6.85 21.34 21.22
CA GLU A 1 7.21 21.00 19.82
C GLU A 1 8.68 20.62 19.70
N LEU A 2 9.62 21.42 20.21
CA LEU A 2 11.06 21.11 20.21
C LEU A 2 11.37 19.77 20.89
N VAL A 3 10.73 19.44 21.99
CA VAL A 3 10.91 18.17 22.70
C VAL A 3 10.54 16.97 21.81
N SER A 4 9.39 17.01 21.14
CA SER A 4 8.95 15.94 20.25
C SER A 4 9.91 15.73 19.08
N VAL A 5 10.37 16.84 18.48
CA VAL A 5 11.33 16.79 17.36
C VAL A 5 12.69 16.25 17.81
N SER A 6 13.16 16.63 18.99
CA SER A 6 14.41 16.10 19.56
C SER A 6 14.31 14.60 19.82
N ILE A 7 13.19 14.12 20.35
CA ILE A 7 12.96 12.69 20.56
C ILE A 7 12.97 11.94 19.21
N PHE A 8 12.27 12.45 18.19
CA PHE A 8 12.22 11.82 16.88
C PHE A 8 13.57 11.85 16.16
N ALA A 9 14.33 12.95 16.29
CA ALA A 9 15.67 13.03 15.72
C ALA A 9 16.64 12.04 16.40
N PHE A 10 16.54 11.93 17.71
CA PHE A 10 17.33 10.96 18.48
C PHE A 10 16.97 9.51 18.11
N GLU A 11 15.67 9.19 18.03
CA GLU A 11 15.19 7.89 17.60
C GLU A 11 15.70 7.54 16.18
N TYR A 12 15.60 8.49 15.24
CA TYR A 12 16.09 8.32 13.87
C TYR A 12 17.59 8.05 13.81
N GLY A 13 18.37 8.83 14.59
CA GLY A 13 19.80 8.65 14.73
C GLY A 13 20.17 7.26 15.26
N LEU A 14 19.49 6.81 16.32
CA LEU A 14 19.68 5.46 16.89
C LEU A 14 19.32 4.35 15.89
N ARG A 15 18.24 4.51 15.13
CA ARG A 15 17.84 3.56 14.09
C ARG A 15 18.89 3.44 12.97
N ILE A 16 19.45 4.56 12.50
CA ILE A 16 20.54 4.55 11.51
C ILE A 16 21.79 3.89 12.10
N TRP A 17 22.10 4.19 13.35
CA TRP A 17 23.30 3.64 14.02
C TRP A 17 23.19 2.13 14.25
N SER A 18 22.02 1.63 14.65
CA SER A 18 21.80 0.21 14.98
C SER A 18 21.65 -0.71 13.77
N ARG A 19 21.37 -0.19 12.58
CA ARG A 19 21.14 -0.99 11.35
C ARG A 19 22.28 -1.94 10.93
N PRO A 20 23.57 -1.64 11.11
CA PRO A 20 24.64 -2.58 10.81
C PRO A 20 24.56 -3.87 11.63
N ALA A 21 24.00 -3.83 12.84
CA ALA A 21 23.87 -4.98 13.74
C ALA A 21 22.73 -5.95 13.34
N ALA A 22 21.83 -5.57 12.42
CA ALA A 22 20.74 -6.42 11.98
C ALA A 22 21.25 -7.65 11.20
N PRO A 23 20.84 -8.88 11.56
CA PRO A 23 21.43 -10.14 11.08
C PRO A 23 21.16 -10.45 9.60
N ASN A 24 20.29 -9.71 8.94
CA ASN A 24 19.68 -10.13 7.68
C ASN A 24 20.52 -9.88 6.41
N ASP A 25 21.72 -9.30 6.48
CA ASP A 25 22.49 -9.02 5.25
C ASP A 25 24.01 -8.93 5.52
N ARG A 26 24.64 -10.09 5.67
CA ARG A 26 26.10 -10.18 5.94
C ARG A 26 26.99 -9.71 4.78
N ARG A 27 26.42 -9.52 3.57
CA ARG A 27 27.19 -9.17 2.35
C ARG A 27 27.34 -7.67 2.12
N LYS A 28 26.57 -6.80 2.79
CA LYS A 28 26.62 -5.35 2.60
C LYS A 28 27.46 -4.66 3.67
N THR A 29 28.24 -3.65 3.24
CA THR A 29 29.00 -2.79 4.16
C THR A 29 28.07 -2.02 5.11
N ALA A 30 28.59 -1.64 6.28
CA ALA A 30 27.81 -0.88 7.28
C ALA A 30 27.24 0.43 6.70
N ILE A 31 27.98 1.08 5.81
CA ILE A 31 27.58 2.31 5.13
C ILE A 31 26.39 2.02 4.18
N ALA A 32 26.47 0.98 3.36
CA ALA A 32 25.39 0.60 2.44
C ALA A 32 24.08 0.24 3.18
N LYS A 33 24.18 -0.37 4.35
CA LYS A 33 23.02 -0.67 5.22
C LYS A 33 22.36 0.60 5.78
N ARG A 34 23.16 1.60 6.17
CA ARG A 34 22.68 2.89 6.67
C ARG A 34 21.98 3.69 5.55
N PHE A 35 22.60 3.80 4.38
CA PHE A 35 21.97 4.43 3.22
C PHE A 35 20.70 3.70 2.78
N GLY A 36 20.72 2.37 2.75
CA GLY A 36 19.53 1.57 2.45
C GLY A 36 18.38 1.81 3.44
N TYR A 37 18.66 2.13 4.70
CA TYR A 37 17.65 2.52 5.66
C TYR A 37 17.11 3.93 5.40
N ILE A 38 17.97 4.91 5.14
CA ILE A 38 17.56 6.30 4.86
C ILE A 38 16.58 6.35 3.67
N PHE A 39 16.85 5.55 2.62
CA PHE A 39 15.99 5.45 1.43
C PHE A 39 14.90 4.37 1.55
N SER A 40 14.77 3.70 2.69
CA SER A 40 13.63 2.83 2.94
C SER A 40 12.37 3.64 3.20
N PHE A 41 11.21 3.04 2.96
CA PHE A 41 9.92 3.66 3.26
C PHE A 41 9.85 4.21 4.69
N THR A 42 10.31 3.42 5.66
CA THR A 42 10.42 3.78 7.08
C THR A 42 11.35 4.96 7.31
N GLY A 43 12.54 4.93 6.71
CA GLY A 43 13.54 5.99 6.86
C GLY A 43 13.08 7.31 6.26
N ILE A 44 12.35 7.27 5.14
CA ILE A 44 11.76 8.46 4.51
C ILE A 44 10.67 9.07 5.38
N ILE A 45 9.79 8.25 5.97
CA ILE A 45 8.76 8.75 6.91
C ILE A 45 9.40 9.40 8.14
N ASP A 46 10.41 8.74 8.74
CA ASP A 46 11.12 9.28 9.88
C ASP A 46 11.81 10.62 9.53
N LEU A 47 12.43 10.72 8.35
CA LEU A 47 13.05 11.94 7.86
C LEU A 47 12.01 13.04 7.62
N LEU A 48 10.91 12.75 6.93
CA LEU A 48 9.83 13.70 6.66
C LEU A 48 9.16 14.22 7.94
N ALA A 49 9.11 13.43 9.01
CA ALA A 49 8.58 13.85 10.29
C ALA A 49 9.46 14.92 10.99
N ILE A 50 10.77 14.92 10.72
CA ILE A 50 11.76 15.79 11.36
C ILE A 50 12.08 17.01 10.46
N LEU A 51 12.09 16.82 9.14
CA LEU A 51 12.51 17.79 8.13
C LEU A 51 11.83 19.16 8.28
N PRO A 52 10.50 19.27 8.48
CA PRO A 52 9.82 20.56 8.59
C PRO A 52 10.25 21.42 9.78
N SER A 53 10.88 20.81 10.76
CA SER A 53 11.34 21.51 11.97
C SER A 53 12.83 21.91 11.86
N ILE A 54 13.63 21.14 11.12
CA ILE A 54 15.06 21.41 10.96
C ILE A 54 15.33 22.33 9.79
N LEU A 55 14.59 22.19 8.68
CA LEU A 55 14.84 22.94 7.44
C LEU A 55 14.76 24.47 7.61
N PRO A 56 13.80 25.05 8.36
CA PRO A 56 13.77 26.48 8.64
C PRO A 56 14.97 27.00 9.46
N LEU A 57 15.55 26.12 10.30
CA LEU A 57 16.75 26.46 11.06
C LEU A 57 18.01 26.53 10.18
N LEU A 58 18.06 25.71 9.12
CA LEU A 58 19.18 25.64 8.20
C LEU A 58 19.12 26.69 7.08
N LEU A 59 17.90 27.01 6.62
CA LEU A 59 17.64 27.92 5.49
C LEU A 59 17.11 29.27 5.96
N GLY A 60 17.71 29.86 6.99
CA GLY A 60 17.29 31.16 7.57
C GLY A 60 16.95 32.20 6.50
N GLY A 61 15.71 32.74 6.53
CA GLY A 61 15.23 33.79 5.63
C GLY A 61 14.29 33.37 4.50
N VAL A 62 14.06 32.08 4.29
CA VAL A 62 13.08 31.58 3.30
C VAL A 62 11.72 31.36 3.99
N ASP A 63 10.63 31.87 3.39
CA ASP A 63 9.28 31.64 3.91
C ASP A 63 8.85 30.18 3.65
N LEU A 64 9.14 29.32 4.62
CA LEU A 64 8.84 27.89 4.59
C LEU A 64 7.54 27.57 5.34
N ARG A 65 6.58 28.50 5.40
CA ARG A 65 5.30 28.29 6.12
C ARG A 65 4.52 27.09 5.61
N TRP A 66 4.60 26.80 4.32
CA TRP A 66 3.97 25.61 3.72
C TRP A 66 4.52 24.30 4.27
N LEU A 67 5.78 24.25 4.74
CA LEU A 67 6.34 23.07 5.39
C LEU A 67 5.61 22.69 6.69
N ARG A 68 4.81 23.61 7.26
CA ARG A 68 3.99 23.28 8.45
C ARG A 68 3.02 22.14 8.15
N ILE A 69 2.53 22.01 6.92
CA ILE A 69 1.65 20.94 6.48
C ILE A 69 2.39 19.58 6.58
N LEU A 70 3.69 19.54 6.28
CA LEU A 70 4.47 18.32 6.40
C LEU A 70 4.61 17.82 7.85
N ARG A 71 4.27 18.66 8.85
CA ARG A 71 4.21 18.19 10.26
C ARG A 71 3.15 17.10 10.45
N LEU A 72 2.10 17.08 9.60
CA LEU A 72 1.10 16.01 9.60
C LEU A 72 1.71 14.66 9.20
N MET A 73 2.83 14.66 8.46
CA MET A 73 3.54 13.41 8.10
C MET A 73 4.04 12.64 9.32
N ARG A 74 4.18 13.32 10.49
CA ARG A 74 4.49 12.61 11.75
C ARG A 74 3.41 11.61 12.16
N LEU A 75 2.15 11.80 11.72
CA LEU A 75 1.08 10.84 11.96
C LEU A 75 1.35 9.52 11.25
N LEU A 76 2.08 9.52 10.13
CA LEU A 76 2.50 8.30 9.43
C LEU A 76 3.47 7.45 10.25
N LYS A 77 4.12 8.00 11.29
CA LYS A 77 4.94 7.19 12.22
C LYS A 77 4.11 6.14 12.97
N PHE A 78 2.82 6.39 13.17
CA PHE A 78 1.92 5.39 13.75
C PHE A 78 1.73 4.17 12.84
N SER A 79 2.03 4.29 11.54
CA SER A 79 1.99 3.17 10.59
C SER A 79 2.92 2.02 10.96
N HIS A 80 4.01 2.31 11.69
CA HIS A 80 4.94 1.29 12.17
C HIS A 80 4.34 0.32 13.21
N TYR A 81 3.26 0.73 13.85
CA TYR A 81 2.58 -0.06 14.87
C TYR A 81 1.39 -0.84 14.30
N SER A 82 1.08 -0.68 13.00
CA SER A 82 -0.05 -1.35 12.35
C SER A 82 0.44 -2.36 11.32
N SER A 83 0.34 -3.63 11.65
CA SER A 83 0.57 -4.75 10.72
C SER A 83 -0.33 -4.66 9.47
N ALA A 84 -1.55 -4.11 9.62
CA ALA A 84 -2.49 -3.93 8.52
C ALA A 84 -1.96 -2.99 7.42
N LEU A 85 -1.23 -1.92 7.80
CA LEU A 85 -0.60 -1.03 6.81
C LEU A 85 0.58 -1.70 6.11
N GLU A 86 1.39 -2.48 6.84
CA GLU A 86 2.47 -3.26 6.23
C GLU A 86 1.93 -4.28 5.23
N ASP A 87 0.81 -4.93 5.57
CA ASP A 87 0.11 -5.86 4.68
C ASP A 87 -0.42 -5.17 3.43
N LEU A 88 -1.02 -3.98 3.56
CA LEU A 88 -1.49 -3.20 2.42
C LEU A 88 -0.32 -2.81 1.49
N PHE A 89 0.79 -2.31 2.03
CA PHE A 89 1.98 -1.99 1.23
C PHE A 89 2.57 -3.21 0.55
N SER A 90 2.59 -4.35 1.24
CA SER A 90 3.05 -5.62 0.70
C SER A 90 2.16 -6.08 -0.47
N ALA A 91 0.84 -5.98 -0.33
CA ALA A 91 -0.14 -6.31 -1.38
C ALA A 91 0.06 -5.43 -2.62
N VAL A 92 0.16 -4.10 -2.46
CA VAL A 92 0.43 -3.17 -3.57
C VAL A 92 1.78 -3.45 -4.21
N ARG A 93 2.81 -3.77 -3.43
CA ARG A 93 4.14 -4.10 -3.94
C ARG A 93 4.15 -5.40 -4.74
N HIS A 94 3.35 -6.39 -4.33
CA HIS A 94 3.24 -7.65 -5.05
C HIS A 94 2.56 -7.45 -6.41
N GLU A 95 1.50 -6.65 -6.45
CA GLU A 95 0.71 -6.36 -7.64
C GLU A 95 1.16 -5.08 -8.37
N TRP A 96 2.41 -4.63 -8.14
CA TRP A 96 2.93 -3.37 -8.65
C TRP A 96 2.75 -3.19 -10.16
N ARG A 97 2.95 -4.26 -10.93
CA ARG A 97 2.80 -4.22 -12.40
C ARG A 97 1.38 -3.91 -12.81
N SER A 98 0.42 -4.58 -12.20
CA SER A 98 -1.02 -4.38 -12.46
C SER A 98 -1.46 -2.98 -12.02
N PHE A 99 -0.95 -2.53 -10.86
CA PHE A 99 -1.21 -1.20 -10.33
C PHE A 99 -0.71 -0.10 -11.26
N VAL A 100 0.55 -0.18 -11.71
CA VAL A 100 1.14 0.79 -12.65
C VAL A 100 0.43 0.77 -14.00
N ALA A 101 0.05 -0.40 -14.52
CA ALA A 101 -0.71 -0.50 -15.76
C ALA A 101 -2.06 0.22 -15.65
N THR A 102 -2.78 0.03 -14.55
CA THR A 102 -4.06 0.71 -14.31
C THR A 102 -3.89 2.22 -14.13
N LEU A 103 -2.84 2.65 -13.44
CA LEU A 103 -2.51 4.07 -13.31
C LEU A 103 -2.18 4.70 -14.66
N TYR A 104 -1.44 3.98 -15.52
CA TYR A 104 -1.17 4.41 -16.89
C TYR A 104 -2.46 4.56 -17.70
N LEU A 105 -3.39 3.59 -17.61
CA LEU A 105 -4.71 3.69 -18.24
C LEU A 105 -5.51 4.90 -17.71
N LEU A 106 -5.46 5.17 -16.42
CA LEU A 106 -6.10 6.36 -15.84
C LEU A 106 -5.53 7.65 -16.42
N ILE A 107 -4.21 7.79 -16.48
CA ILE A 107 -3.54 8.96 -17.06
C ILE A 107 -3.93 9.10 -18.54
N LEU A 108 -3.91 8.04 -19.30
CA LEU A 108 -4.32 8.04 -20.71
C LEU A 108 -5.78 8.47 -20.86
N ALA A 109 -6.68 7.95 -20.01
CA ALA A 109 -8.08 8.32 -19.98
C ALA A 109 -8.28 9.82 -19.67
N ILE A 110 -7.51 10.36 -18.72
CA ILE A 110 -7.54 11.79 -18.39
C ILE A 110 -7.14 12.62 -19.62
N PHE A 111 -6.01 12.32 -20.25
CA PHE A 111 -5.55 13.07 -21.42
C PHE A 111 -6.50 12.98 -22.62
N LEU A 112 -7.01 11.78 -22.90
CA LEU A 112 -7.94 11.57 -24.02
C LEU A 112 -9.24 12.31 -23.78
N SER A 113 -9.88 12.13 -22.61
CA SER A 113 -11.17 12.77 -22.30
C SER A 113 -11.03 14.29 -22.23
N SER A 114 -9.99 14.82 -21.60
CA SER A 114 -9.77 16.28 -21.54
C SER A 114 -9.52 16.90 -22.91
N SER A 115 -8.76 16.21 -23.78
CA SER A 115 -8.54 16.67 -25.15
C SER A 115 -9.85 16.70 -25.97
N LEU A 116 -10.66 15.66 -25.85
CA LEU A 116 -11.96 15.57 -26.53
C LEU A 116 -12.92 16.66 -26.02
N ILE A 117 -13.07 16.81 -24.71
CA ILE A 117 -13.92 17.85 -24.12
C ILE A 117 -13.45 19.24 -24.53
N TYR A 118 -12.15 19.52 -24.49
CA TYR A 118 -11.59 20.78 -24.95
C TYR A 118 -12.01 21.09 -26.40
N VAL A 119 -11.89 20.13 -27.33
CA VAL A 119 -12.24 20.34 -28.75
C VAL A 119 -13.70 20.74 -28.92
N PHE A 120 -14.63 20.15 -28.16
CA PHE A 120 -16.07 20.41 -28.36
C PHE A 120 -16.62 21.55 -27.50
N GLU A 121 -16.02 21.83 -26.34
CA GLU A 121 -16.53 22.83 -25.39
C GLU A 121 -15.77 24.17 -25.42
N HIS A 122 -14.52 24.20 -25.88
CA HIS A 122 -13.67 25.39 -25.86
C HIS A 122 -14.32 26.63 -26.47
N ARG A 123 -15.06 26.47 -27.58
CA ARG A 123 -15.72 27.63 -28.27
C ARG A 123 -16.96 28.09 -27.54
N VAL A 124 -17.64 27.22 -26.80
CA VAL A 124 -18.90 27.49 -26.11
C VAL A 124 -18.65 27.96 -24.69
N GLN A 125 -17.64 27.43 -24.05
CA GLN A 125 -17.27 27.72 -22.66
C GLN A 125 -15.76 27.97 -22.52
N PRO A 126 -15.22 29.05 -23.13
CA PRO A 126 -13.79 29.34 -23.08
C PRO A 126 -13.27 29.62 -21.66
N GLU A 127 -14.14 30.04 -20.73
CA GLU A 127 -13.78 30.33 -19.34
C GLU A 127 -13.51 29.05 -18.54
N HIS A 128 -14.15 27.92 -18.90
CA HIS A 128 -14.04 26.66 -18.19
C HIS A 128 -13.22 25.61 -18.94
N PHE A 129 -13.21 25.68 -20.26
CA PHE A 129 -12.49 24.76 -21.14
C PHE A 129 -11.53 25.54 -22.05
N GLY A 130 -10.88 26.60 -21.52
CA GLY A 130 -9.97 27.45 -22.27
C GLY A 130 -8.68 26.78 -22.72
N SER A 131 -8.27 25.74 -21.98
CA SER A 131 -7.08 24.95 -22.27
C SER A 131 -7.30 23.47 -21.92
N ILE A 132 -6.41 22.59 -22.41
CA ILE A 132 -6.45 21.16 -22.01
C ILE A 132 -6.26 21.00 -20.49
N PRO A 133 -5.35 21.70 -19.79
CA PRO A 133 -5.27 21.64 -18.33
C PRO A 133 -6.57 22.05 -17.61
N ASP A 134 -7.31 23.05 -18.11
CA ASP A 134 -8.61 23.41 -17.53
C ASP A 134 -9.63 22.28 -17.71
N ALA A 135 -9.67 21.66 -18.89
CA ALA A 135 -10.49 20.50 -19.18
C ALA A 135 -10.10 19.27 -18.33
N MET A 136 -8.82 19.14 -17.95
CA MET A 136 -8.35 18.05 -17.05
C MET A 136 -8.99 18.14 -15.66
N TRP A 137 -9.24 19.34 -15.14
CA TRP A 137 -9.94 19.48 -13.86
C TRP A 137 -11.30 18.77 -13.90
N TRP A 138 -12.13 19.12 -14.86
CA TRP A 138 -13.43 18.47 -15.03
C TRP A 138 -13.30 16.96 -15.26
N THR A 139 -12.34 16.56 -16.09
CA THR A 139 -12.13 15.14 -16.43
C THR A 139 -11.74 14.32 -15.18
N VAL A 140 -10.82 14.82 -14.36
CA VAL A 140 -10.39 14.14 -13.12
C VAL A 140 -11.57 14.03 -12.16
N VAL A 141 -12.31 15.12 -11.94
CA VAL A 141 -13.46 15.16 -11.05
C VAL A 141 -14.57 14.18 -11.51
N THR A 142 -14.72 14.00 -12.82
CA THR A 142 -15.71 13.08 -13.41
C THR A 142 -15.21 11.63 -13.35
N LEU A 143 -13.98 11.34 -13.76
CA LEU A 143 -13.41 9.98 -13.73
C LEU A 143 -13.31 9.42 -12.31
N THR A 144 -13.01 10.27 -11.33
CA THR A 144 -12.95 9.87 -9.91
C THR A 144 -14.33 9.82 -9.24
N THR A 145 -15.41 10.07 -9.99
CA THR A 145 -16.80 10.06 -9.50
C THR A 145 -17.12 11.09 -8.41
N VAL A 146 -16.29 12.13 -8.25
CA VAL A 146 -16.53 13.22 -7.28
C VAL A 146 -17.68 14.11 -7.74
N GLY A 147 -17.62 14.61 -9.00
CA GLY A 147 -18.71 15.34 -9.65
C GLY A 147 -19.17 16.61 -8.93
N TYR A 148 -18.27 17.57 -8.69
CA TYR A 148 -18.64 18.83 -8.02
C TYR A 148 -19.76 19.60 -8.74
N GLY A 149 -19.90 19.45 -10.06
CA GLY A 149 -20.91 20.15 -10.85
C GLY A 149 -20.63 21.63 -11.08
N ASP A 150 -19.44 22.10 -10.72
CA ASP A 150 -18.96 23.46 -10.96
C ASP A 150 -18.73 23.76 -12.45
N VAL A 151 -18.33 22.75 -13.19
CA VAL A 151 -18.14 22.76 -14.65
C VAL A 151 -18.81 21.54 -15.25
N VAL A 152 -19.61 21.74 -16.31
CA VAL A 152 -20.28 20.64 -17.04
C VAL A 152 -20.34 20.94 -18.54
N PRO A 153 -20.19 19.93 -19.42
CA PRO A 153 -20.31 20.09 -20.86
C PRO A 153 -21.72 20.53 -21.27
N MET A 154 -21.82 21.52 -22.16
CA MET A 154 -23.10 22.06 -22.66
C MET A 154 -23.48 21.53 -24.04
N THR A 155 -22.47 21.26 -24.90
CA THR A 155 -22.74 20.77 -26.26
C THR A 155 -23.24 19.32 -26.23
N VAL A 156 -23.97 18.92 -27.26
CA VAL A 156 -24.45 17.54 -27.42
C VAL A 156 -23.26 16.57 -27.49
N ALA A 157 -22.25 16.92 -28.28
CA ALA A 157 -21.04 16.11 -28.39
C ALA A 157 -20.27 16.03 -27.06
N GLY A 158 -20.13 17.15 -26.34
CA GLY A 158 -19.53 17.17 -24.99
C GLY A 158 -20.28 16.29 -24.00
N LYS A 159 -21.61 16.29 -24.01
CA LYS A 159 -22.42 15.41 -23.16
C LYS A 159 -22.25 13.92 -23.47
N LEU A 160 -22.11 13.56 -24.75
CA LEU A 160 -21.81 12.17 -25.13
C LEU A 160 -20.42 11.74 -24.65
N ILE A 161 -19.42 12.61 -24.83
CA ILE A 161 -18.06 12.36 -24.31
C ILE A 161 -18.08 12.25 -22.79
N ALA A 162 -18.82 13.13 -22.11
CA ALA A 162 -18.98 13.09 -20.66
C ALA A 162 -19.56 11.76 -20.17
N THR A 163 -20.56 11.23 -20.86
CA THR A 163 -21.16 9.93 -20.54
C THR A 163 -20.14 8.80 -20.68
N LEU A 164 -19.37 8.78 -21.78
CA LEU A 164 -18.32 7.79 -21.98
C LEU A 164 -17.20 7.92 -20.95
N THR A 165 -16.81 9.16 -20.63
CA THR A 165 -15.80 9.44 -19.58
C THR A 165 -16.27 8.94 -18.22
N ALA A 166 -17.53 9.18 -17.85
CA ALA A 166 -18.08 8.70 -16.58
C ALA A 166 -18.08 7.17 -16.50
N LEU A 167 -18.52 6.47 -17.55
CA LEU A 167 -18.49 5.00 -17.62
C LEU A 167 -17.06 4.47 -17.52
N MET A 168 -16.12 5.08 -18.23
CA MET A 168 -14.70 4.72 -18.18
C MET A 168 -14.12 4.93 -16.77
N GLY A 169 -14.51 6.03 -16.10
CA GLY A 169 -14.09 6.32 -14.72
C GLY A 169 -14.48 5.21 -13.76
N VAL A 170 -15.74 4.77 -13.79
CA VAL A 170 -16.24 3.67 -12.97
C VAL A 170 -15.41 2.39 -13.22
N CYS A 171 -15.13 2.06 -14.47
CA CYS A 171 -14.32 0.88 -14.80
C CYS A 171 -12.89 0.97 -14.26
N VAL A 172 -12.23 2.12 -14.41
CA VAL A 172 -10.84 2.30 -13.95
C VAL A 172 -10.74 2.26 -12.43
N VAL A 173 -11.68 2.91 -11.72
CA VAL A 173 -11.72 2.87 -10.25
C VAL A 173 -12.00 1.46 -9.75
N ALA A 174 -12.92 0.73 -10.39
CA ALA A 174 -13.21 -0.67 -10.06
C ALA A 174 -11.98 -1.58 -10.26
N LEU A 175 -11.23 -1.39 -11.36
CA LEU A 175 -9.98 -2.13 -11.61
C LEU A 175 -8.95 -1.86 -10.50
N LEU A 176 -8.73 -0.61 -10.14
CA LEU A 176 -7.77 -0.24 -9.10
C LEU A 176 -8.14 -0.86 -7.75
N THR A 177 -9.40 -0.74 -7.37
CA THR A 177 -9.92 -1.35 -6.13
C THR A 177 -9.80 -2.87 -6.16
N GLY A 178 -10.12 -3.51 -7.28
CA GLY A 178 -10.01 -4.95 -7.47
C GLY A 178 -8.58 -5.46 -7.34
N ILE A 179 -7.60 -4.75 -7.92
CA ILE A 179 -6.17 -5.11 -7.80
C ILE A 179 -5.72 -5.07 -6.34
N VAL A 180 -6.05 -4.00 -5.61
CA VAL A 180 -5.68 -3.87 -4.19
C VAL A 180 -6.36 -4.96 -3.35
N ALA A 181 -7.66 -5.19 -3.56
CA ALA A 181 -8.41 -6.23 -2.83
C ALA A 181 -7.86 -7.64 -3.10
N THR A 182 -7.56 -7.95 -4.36
CA THR A 182 -6.98 -9.26 -4.75
C THR A 182 -5.57 -9.42 -4.18
N GLY A 183 -4.73 -8.40 -4.25
CA GLY A 183 -3.38 -8.42 -3.68
C GLY A 183 -3.40 -8.67 -2.17
N PHE A 184 -4.33 -8.04 -1.44
CA PHE A 184 -4.51 -8.27 -0.02
C PHE A 184 -5.01 -9.70 0.27
N ALA A 185 -6.01 -10.19 -0.45
CA ALA A 185 -6.53 -11.54 -0.31
C ALA A 185 -5.45 -12.59 -0.58
N ASN A 186 -4.63 -12.40 -1.62
CA ASN A 186 -3.50 -13.28 -1.94
C ASN A 186 -2.46 -13.29 -0.82
N GLN A 187 -2.16 -12.14 -0.22
CA GLN A 187 -1.21 -12.04 0.89
C GLN A 187 -1.68 -12.84 2.12
N VAL A 188 -2.96 -12.71 2.48
CA VAL A 188 -3.57 -13.48 3.57
C VAL A 188 -3.53 -14.97 3.26
N SER A 189 -3.91 -15.36 2.04
CA SER A 189 -3.91 -16.76 1.60
C SER A 189 -2.49 -17.37 1.61
N MET A 190 -1.48 -16.63 1.15
CA MET A 190 -0.09 -17.10 1.19
C MET A 190 0.40 -17.39 2.61
N ARG A 191 0.09 -16.52 3.57
CA ARG A 191 0.43 -16.73 4.99
C ARG A 191 -0.24 -17.98 5.55
N ARG A 192 -1.52 -18.13 5.26
CA ARG A 192 -2.28 -19.30 5.65
C ARG A 192 -1.67 -20.57 5.08
N ASN A 193 -1.40 -20.62 3.78
CA ASN A 193 -0.82 -21.78 3.11
C ASN A 193 0.58 -22.14 3.67
N GLN A 194 1.39 -21.15 4.07
CA GLN A 194 2.68 -21.40 4.71
C GLN A 194 2.52 -22.07 6.07
N LEU A 195 1.55 -21.63 6.88
CA LEU A 195 1.26 -22.25 8.17
C LEU A 195 0.68 -23.65 7.99
N GLU A 196 -0.24 -23.83 7.05
CA GLU A 196 -0.82 -25.13 6.70
C GLU A 196 0.24 -26.15 6.26
N ALA A 197 1.19 -25.73 5.43
CA ALA A 197 2.29 -26.59 4.98
C ALA A 197 3.19 -27.04 6.15
N GLU A 198 3.49 -26.15 7.10
CA GLU A 198 4.28 -26.50 8.27
C GLU A 198 3.53 -27.45 9.20
N ILE A 199 2.23 -27.20 9.43
CA ILE A 199 1.37 -28.10 10.25
C ILE A 199 1.24 -29.46 9.59
N THR A 200 1.03 -29.51 8.27
CA THR A 200 0.93 -30.78 7.52
C THR A 200 2.23 -31.57 7.59
N SER A 201 3.37 -30.90 7.51
CA SER A 201 4.70 -31.53 7.68
C SER A 201 4.86 -32.11 9.09
N ALA A 202 4.41 -31.40 10.13
CA ALA A 202 4.47 -31.84 11.51
C ALA A 202 3.49 -32.99 11.82
N LEU A 203 2.40 -33.11 11.05
CA LEU A 203 1.44 -34.19 11.19
C LEU A 203 1.82 -35.47 10.41
N SER A 204 2.93 -35.47 9.68
CA SER A 204 3.32 -36.57 8.79
C SER A 204 3.56 -37.90 9.54
N ASP A 205 4.03 -37.85 10.78
CA ASP A 205 4.26 -39.01 11.67
C ASP A 205 3.09 -39.24 12.64
N GLY A 206 2.02 -38.43 12.57
CA GLY A 206 0.80 -38.56 13.39
C GLY A 206 0.88 -37.93 14.77
N VAL A 207 2.02 -37.42 15.20
CA VAL A 207 2.22 -36.83 16.56
C VAL A 207 3.03 -35.54 16.46
N ILE A 208 2.43 -34.42 16.84
CA ILE A 208 3.18 -33.14 16.89
C ILE A 208 4.05 -33.12 18.13
N SER A 209 5.37 -33.18 17.93
CA SER A 209 6.37 -33.06 18.99
C SER A 209 6.38 -31.67 19.63
N SER A 210 6.97 -31.55 20.83
CA SER A 210 7.10 -30.26 21.51
C SER A 210 7.96 -29.25 20.73
N ALA A 211 8.94 -29.74 19.95
CA ALA A 211 9.78 -28.90 19.09
C ALA A 211 9.02 -28.36 17.89
N GLU A 212 8.17 -29.18 17.25
CA GLU A 212 7.32 -28.79 16.13
C GLU A 212 6.23 -27.82 16.56
N ARG A 213 5.61 -28.06 17.73
CA ARG A 213 4.64 -27.10 18.30
C ARG A 213 5.26 -25.72 18.50
N LYS A 214 6.48 -25.65 19.01
CA LYS A 214 7.20 -24.38 19.16
C LYS A 214 7.49 -23.74 17.81
N LYS A 215 7.90 -24.53 16.82
CA LYS A 215 8.18 -24.04 15.46
C LYS A 215 6.92 -23.49 14.78
N ILE A 216 5.79 -24.18 14.91
CA ILE A 216 4.47 -23.72 14.41
C ILE A 216 4.07 -22.41 15.11
N GLU A 217 4.25 -22.32 16.42
CA GLU A 217 3.94 -21.10 17.18
C GLU A 217 4.83 -19.91 16.80
N ASP A 218 6.13 -20.13 16.66
CA ASP A 218 7.07 -19.10 16.17
C ASP A 218 6.71 -18.65 14.75
N LEU A 219 6.30 -19.57 13.88
CA LEU A 219 5.87 -19.26 12.51
C LEU A 219 4.54 -18.48 12.51
N ARG A 220 3.55 -18.91 13.32
CA ARG A 220 2.28 -18.21 13.51
C ARG A 220 2.49 -16.75 13.87
N GLN A 221 3.36 -16.49 14.87
CA GLN A 221 3.68 -15.13 15.33
C GLN A 221 4.38 -14.32 14.24
N ARG A 222 5.32 -14.92 13.50
CA ARG A 222 6.01 -14.24 12.37
C ARG A 222 5.05 -13.91 11.23
N LEU A 223 4.07 -14.78 10.95
CA LEU A 223 3.06 -14.58 9.92
C LEU A 223 1.90 -13.68 10.40
N ASN A 224 1.90 -13.29 11.68
CA ASN A 224 0.85 -12.48 12.31
C ASN A 224 -0.56 -13.09 12.13
N ILE A 225 -0.65 -14.41 12.28
CA ILE A 225 -1.92 -15.16 12.23
C ILE A 225 -2.50 -15.23 13.65
N SER A 226 -3.81 -14.99 13.79
CA SER A 226 -4.47 -15.06 15.10
C SER A 226 -4.39 -16.48 15.67
N GLU A 227 -4.44 -16.61 17.00
CA GLU A 227 -4.46 -17.90 17.65
C GLU A 227 -5.70 -18.71 17.25
N GLN A 228 -6.84 -18.02 17.10
CA GLN A 228 -8.10 -18.64 16.69
C GLN A 228 -8.02 -19.24 15.28
N ASP A 229 -7.47 -18.49 14.31
CA ASP A 229 -7.31 -18.98 12.94
C ASP A 229 -6.35 -20.16 12.88
N ALA A 230 -5.25 -20.12 13.64
CA ALA A 230 -4.29 -21.24 13.70
C ALA A 230 -4.92 -22.50 14.30
N LEU A 231 -5.77 -22.36 15.32
CA LEU A 231 -6.50 -23.50 15.90
C LEU A 231 -7.50 -24.11 14.92
N VAL A 232 -8.21 -23.28 14.15
CA VAL A 232 -9.11 -23.74 13.08
C VAL A 232 -8.32 -24.54 12.04
N ILE A 233 -7.24 -23.99 11.52
CA ILE A 233 -6.37 -24.66 10.55
C ILE A 233 -5.86 -26.01 11.09
N MET A 234 -5.36 -26.02 12.33
CA MET A 234 -4.84 -27.24 12.96
C MET A 234 -5.92 -28.30 13.16
N SER A 235 -7.14 -27.89 13.53
CA SER A 235 -8.26 -28.81 13.72
C SER A 235 -8.71 -29.43 12.39
N ASP A 236 -8.77 -28.65 11.33
CA ASP A 236 -9.20 -29.11 10.00
C ASP A 236 -8.18 -30.09 9.41
N LEU A 237 -6.89 -29.74 9.43
CA LEU A 237 -5.82 -30.62 8.96
C LEU A 237 -5.74 -31.94 9.78
N SER A 238 -5.94 -31.84 11.10
CA SER A 238 -5.97 -33.05 11.96
C SER A 238 -7.13 -33.98 11.64
N ARG A 239 -8.30 -33.44 11.28
CA ARG A 239 -9.47 -34.24 10.84
C ARG A 239 -9.19 -34.89 9.49
N GLU A 240 -8.61 -34.19 8.57
CA GLU A 240 -8.27 -34.68 7.24
C GLU A 240 -7.23 -35.81 7.31
N ALA A 241 -6.16 -35.60 8.09
CA ALA A 241 -5.14 -36.62 8.32
C ALA A 241 -5.73 -37.92 8.88
N ARG A 242 -6.60 -37.83 9.89
CA ARG A 242 -7.28 -39.00 10.48
C ARG A 242 -8.22 -39.70 9.48
N ALA A 243 -8.91 -38.95 8.64
CA ALA A 243 -9.78 -39.51 7.60
C ALA A 243 -8.99 -40.28 6.54
N LEU A 244 -7.81 -39.76 6.15
CA LEU A 244 -6.91 -40.45 5.22
C LEU A 244 -6.29 -41.73 5.81
N GLN A 245 -5.92 -41.71 7.09
CA GLN A 245 -5.42 -42.92 7.77
C GLN A 245 -6.48 -44.05 7.82
N ARG A 246 -7.73 -43.73 8.20
CA ARG A 246 -8.82 -44.71 8.19
C ARG A 246 -9.07 -45.34 6.82
N ARG A 247 -9.02 -44.52 5.75
CA ARG A 247 -9.19 -45.07 4.39
C ARG A 247 -8.05 -45.98 3.94
N ARG A 248 -6.83 -45.82 4.50
CA ARG A 248 -5.69 -46.71 4.23
C ARG A 248 -5.76 -48.02 5.02
N GLU A 249 -6.40 -47.98 6.18
CA GLU A 249 -6.63 -49.18 6.99
C GLU A 249 -7.78 -50.04 6.44
N ASP A 250 -8.75 -49.43 5.75
CA ASP A 250 -9.92 -50.11 5.16
C ASP A 250 -9.65 -50.62 3.72
N SER A 251 -8.46 -50.38 3.11
CA SER A 251 -8.07 -50.83 1.77
C SER A 251 -6.98 -51.89 1.81
#